data_51d401e3abd2908cea19867be0d79478
#
_entry.id   51d401e3abd2908cea19867be0d79478
#
_cell.length_a   1.000
_cell.length_b   1.000
_cell.length_c   1.000
_cell.angle_alpha   90.00
_cell.angle_beta   90.00
_cell.angle_gamma   90.00
#
_symmetry.space_group_name_H-M   'P 1'
#
loop_
_entity.id
_entity.type
_entity.pdbx_description
1 polymer ?
#
loop_
_entity_poly.entity_id
_entity_poly.type
_entity_poly.pdbx_seq_one_letter_code
_entity_poly.pdbx_strand_id
1 'polypeptide(L)'
;MHGVTPGEVAALKVENVSHAYGSRRALEQVSFTLAASTFTVLLGLNGAGKSTLFSLITRLYGTQAGRVAIFDHDVSRASGEALRRLGVVFQPRTLDLDLSVLQNLRYHAALHGIGPAQARQRARALLERVGLADRARDKVRNLSGGQMRRVEIARALLHRPPLLVLDEPTVGLDIKARADILAHAHRLVAEDGVCVLWATHLVDEIDERDLVIVLHHGRLLAHGTVAQVVAANGGTDIRAAFTALTRERADASEAS
;
A
#
# COMPACT_ATOMS: atom_id res chain seq x y z
N MET A 1 15.41 -10.06 -12.17
CA MET A 1 15.84 -9.67 -10.81
C MET A 1 16.29 -8.21 -10.87
N HIS A 2 15.42 -7.25 -10.58
CA HIS A 2 15.86 -5.89 -10.25
C HIS A 2 16.10 -5.89 -8.75
N GLY A 3 17.29 -6.34 -8.37
CA GLY A 3 17.79 -6.20 -7.02
C GLY A 3 18.14 -4.75 -6.78
N VAL A 4 17.81 -4.24 -5.60
CA VAL A 4 18.36 -3.02 -5.03
C VAL A 4 19.88 -3.06 -5.24
N THR A 5 20.46 -2.00 -5.79
CA THR A 5 21.90 -1.90 -6.00
C THR A 5 22.62 -2.15 -4.67
N PRO A 6 23.74 -2.90 -4.61
CA PRO A 6 24.46 -3.13 -3.36
C PRO A 6 24.82 -1.80 -2.70
N GLY A 7 24.21 -1.50 -1.53
CA GLY A 7 24.38 -0.24 -0.79
C GLY A 7 23.11 0.61 -0.65
N GLU A 8 22.04 0.33 -1.38
CA GLU A 8 20.76 1.03 -1.27
C GLU A 8 19.84 0.33 -0.26
N VAL A 9 19.37 1.07 0.76
CA VAL A 9 18.47 0.51 1.78
C VAL A 9 17.10 0.26 1.18
N ALA A 10 16.62 -0.97 1.24
CA ALA A 10 15.29 -1.34 0.79
C ALA A 10 14.20 -0.67 1.65
N ALA A 11 13.18 -0.08 1.02
CA ALA A 11 12.05 0.50 1.73
C ALA A 11 11.19 -0.58 2.42
N LEU A 12 10.99 -1.71 1.74
CA LEU A 12 10.30 -2.89 2.27
C LEU A 12 11.00 -4.15 1.79
N LYS A 13 11.28 -5.08 2.69
CA LYS A 13 11.81 -6.39 2.39
C LYS A 13 10.92 -7.46 3.00
N VAL A 14 10.41 -8.34 2.16
CA VAL A 14 9.59 -9.51 2.53
C VAL A 14 10.39 -10.74 2.13
N GLU A 15 10.71 -11.62 3.09
CA GLU A 15 11.60 -12.76 2.89
C GLU A 15 10.93 -14.05 3.36
N ASN A 16 10.60 -14.94 2.42
CA ASN A 16 10.02 -16.27 2.64
C ASN A 16 8.81 -16.28 3.58
N VAL A 17 7.97 -15.25 3.48
CA VAL A 17 6.83 -15.07 4.37
C VAL A 17 5.73 -16.07 4.05
N SER A 18 5.34 -16.84 5.07
CA SER A 18 4.19 -17.75 5.03
C SER A 18 3.25 -17.46 6.19
N HIS A 19 1.95 -17.60 5.95
CA HIS A 19 0.91 -17.39 6.96
C HIS A 19 -0.32 -18.23 6.67
N ALA A 20 -0.91 -18.84 7.71
CA ALA A 20 -2.13 -19.63 7.60
C ALA A 20 -3.14 -19.26 8.69
N TYR A 21 -4.42 -19.31 8.36
CA TYR A 21 -5.55 -19.23 9.28
C TYR A 21 -6.11 -20.64 9.50
N GLY A 22 -5.75 -21.29 10.59
CA GLY A 22 -6.04 -22.71 10.78
C GLY A 22 -5.41 -23.56 9.68
N SER A 23 -6.21 -24.34 8.97
CA SER A 23 -5.75 -25.16 7.83
C SER A 23 -5.61 -24.39 6.52
N ARG A 24 -6.20 -23.17 6.40
CA ARG A 24 -6.19 -22.38 5.17
C ARG A 24 -4.90 -21.57 5.07
N ARG A 25 -4.04 -21.93 4.13
CA ARG A 25 -2.83 -21.16 3.80
C ARG A 25 -3.22 -19.89 3.04
N ALA A 26 -2.84 -18.74 3.59
CA ALA A 26 -3.13 -17.42 3.03
C ALA A 26 -1.93 -16.81 2.28
N LEU A 27 -0.70 -17.15 2.74
CA LEU A 27 0.56 -16.78 2.07
C LEU A 27 1.51 -17.97 2.12
N GLU A 28 2.28 -18.16 1.06
CA GLU A 28 3.24 -19.24 0.92
C GLU A 28 4.55 -18.77 0.31
N GLN A 29 5.61 -18.71 1.13
CA GLN A 29 6.98 -18.36 0.75
C GLN A 29 7.10 -17.08 -0.08
N VAL A 30 6.29 -16.07 0.23
CA VAL A 30 6.29 -14.79 -0.50
C VAL A 30 7.59 -14.05 -0.21
N SER A 31 8.31 -13.66 -1.27
CA SER A 31 9.56 -12.90 -1.18
C SER A 31 9.61 -11.82 -2.25
N PHE A 32 9.83 -10.57 -1.83
CA PHE A 32 10.09 -9.44 -2.73
C PHE A 32 10.74 -8.29 -1.97
N THR A 33 11.28 -7.33 -2.72
CA THR A 33 11.92 -6.15 -2.18
C THR A 33 11.42 -4.91 -2.92
N LEU A 34 11.10 -3.84 -2.19
CA LEU A 34 10.78 -2.53 -2.75
C LEU A 34 11.96 -1.58 -2.51
N ALA A 35 12.42 -0.94 -3.58
CA ALA A 35 13.39 0.15 -3.48
C ALA A 35 12.73 1.42 -2.92
N ALA A 36 13.53 2.31 -2.33
CA ALA A 36 13.04 3.63 -1.94
C ALA A 36 12.57 4.43 -3.16
N SER A 37 11.64 5.35 -2.95
CA SER A 37 11.14 6.26 -3.99
C SER A 37 10.58 5.55 -5.23
N THR A 38 9.93 4.39 -5.05
CA THR A 38 9.27 3.65 -6.13
C THR A 38 7.76 3.56 -5.91
N PHE A 39 7.01 3.50 -7.01
CA PHE A 39 5.60 3.12 -6.99
C PHE A 39 5.48 1.65 -7.40
N THR A 40 4.96 0.83 -6.50
CA THR A 40 4.79 -0.61 -6.76
C THR A 40 3.33 -0.99 -6.57
N VAL A 41 2.75 -1.61 -7.59
CA VAL A 41 1.39 -2.16 -7.53
C VAL A 41 1.44 -3.61 -7.10
N LEU A 42 0.74 -3.95 -6.02
CA LEU A 42 0.45 -5.32 -5.62
C LEU A 42 -0.89 -5.74 -6.24
N LEU A 43 -0.81 -6.35 -7.41
CA LEU A 43 -1.97 -6.81 -8.18
C LEU A 43 -2.39 -8.22 -7.76
N GLY A 44 -3.67 -8.43 -7.53
CA GLY A 44 -4.22 -9.75 -7.24
C GLY A 44 -5.74 -9.73 -7.06
N LEU A 45 -6.40 -10.82 -7.42
CA LEU A 45 -7.85 -10.97 -7.22
C LEU A 45 -8.22 -10.99 -5.72
N ASN A 46 -9.53 -10.91 -5.44
CA ASN A 46 -10.02 -11.10 -4.08
C ASN A 46 -9.64 -12.49 -3.56
N GLY A 47 -9.13 -12.55 -2.34
CA GLY A 47 -8.62 -13.79 -1.76
C GLY A 47 -7.17 -14.15 -2.16
N ALA A 48 -6.48 -13.34 -2.96
CA ALA A 48 -5.09 -13.59 -3.36
C ALA A 48 -4.08 -13.56 -2.20
N GLY A 49 -4.45 -12.97 -1.04
CA GLY A 49 -3.57 -12.84 0.13
C GLY A 49 -3.09 -11.41 0.39
N LYS A 50 -3.52 -10.41 -0.39
CA LYS A 50 -3.09 -8.99 -0.24
C LYS A 50 -3.28 -8.44 1.17
N SER A 51 -4.50 -8.51 1.71
CA SER A 51 -4.80 -7.98 3.06
C SER A 51 -4.11 -8.76 4.17
N THR A 52 -3.84 -10.07 3.98
CA THR A 52 -3.00 -10.84 4.90
C THR A 52 -1.57 -10.30 4.91
N LEU A 53 -0.98 -10.09 3.72
CA LEU A 53 0.35 -9.51 3.59
C LEU A 53 0.43 -8.12 4.25
N PHE A 54 -0.59 -7.26 4.03
CA PHE A 54 -0.69 -5.96 4.70
C PHE A 54 -0.76 -6.07 6.22
N SER A 55 -1.52 -7.03 6.73
CA SER A 55 -1.62 -7.27 8.18
C SER A 55 -0.29 -7.69 8.80
N LEU A 56 0.56 -8.41 8.06
CA LEU A 56 1.91 -8.77 8.50
C LEU A 56 2.88 -7.57 8.40
N ILE A 57 2.84 -6.79 7.32
CA ILE A 57 3.66 -5.57 7.15
C ILE A 57 3.34 -4.55 8.26
N THR A 58 2.05 -4.37 8.58
CA THR A 58 1.56 -3.44 9.60
C THR A 58 1.62 -3.99 11.01
N ARG A 59 2.07 -5.25 11.17
CA ARG A 59 2.13 -5.97 12.44
C ARG A 59 0.79 -6.08 13.17
N LEU A 60 -0.32 -6.06 12.46
CA LEU A 60 -1.62 -6.46 13.02
C LEU A 60 -1.63 -7.96 13.36
N TYR A 61 -0.89 -8.76 12.60
CA TYR A 61 -0.61 -10.16 12.90
C TYR A 61 0.90 -10.41 13.00
N GLY A 62 1.28 -11.39 13.80
CA GLY A 62 2.66 -11.89 13.85
C GLY A 62 2.99 -12.74 12.63
N THR A 63 4.21 -12.64 12.13
CA THR A 63 4.74 -13.49 11.05
C THR A 63 4.95 -14.90 11.59
N GLN A 64 4.33 -15.92 10.97
CA GLN A 64 4.48 -17.32 11.37
C GLN A 64 5.79 -17.92 10.84
N ALA A 65 6.18 -17.54 9.60
CA ALA A 65 7.44 -17.92 8.99
C ALA A 65 7.95 -16.81 8.08
N GLY A 66 9.25 -16.70 7.92
CA GLY A 66 9.90 -15.65 7.14
C GLY A 66 10.11 -14.37 7.94
N ARG A 67 10.38 -13.29 7.21
CA ARG A 67 10.74 -11.99 7.79
C ARG A 67 10.15 -10.84 6.99
N VAL A 68 9.73 -9.78 7.68
CA VAL A 68 9.36 -8.49 7.08
C VAL A 68 10.21 -7.40 7.72
N ALA A 69 10.87 -6.57 6.89
CA ALA A 69 11.66 -5.44 7.35
C ALA A 69 11.29 -4.17 6.57
N ILE A 70 11.23 -3.04 7.27
CA ILE A 70 10.97 -1.71 6.73
C ILE A 70 12.21 -0.86 7.00
N PHE A 71 12.90 -0.40 5.93
CA PHE A 71 14.18 0.31 6.04
C PHE A 71 15.13 -0.40 7.03
N ASP A 72 15.38 -1.69 6.79
CA ASP A 72 16.19 -2.62 7.59
C ASP A 72 15.71 -2.90 9.02
N HIS A 73 14.62 -2.28 9.47
CA HIS A 73 14.02 -2.57 10.77
C HIS A 73 13.01 -3.72 10.67
N ASP A 74 13.33 -4.83 11.30
CA ASP A 74 12.44 -5.99 11.37
C ASP A 74 11.17 -5.65 12.15
N VAL A 75 9.99 -5.85 11.50
CA VAL A 75 8.71 -5.50 12.12
C VAL A 75 8.38 -6.31 13.38
N SER A 76 9.03 -7.46 13.58
CA SER A 76 8.85 -8.30 14.76
C SER A 76 9.80 -7.95 15.91
N ARG A 77 11.04 -7.55 15.58
CA ARG A 77 12.10 -7.32 16.57
C ARG A 77 12.29 -5.84 16.90
N ALA A 78 12.07 -4.95 15.93
CA ALA A 78 12.22 -3.51 16.03
C ALA A 78 10.94 -2.78 15.57
N SER A 79 9.76 -3.23 16.08
CA SER A 79 8.46 -2.75 15.58
C SER A 79 8.27 -1.25 15.71
N GLY A 80 8.72 -0.63 16.79
CA GLY A 80 8.63 0.82 16.98
C GLY A 80 9.37 1.59 15.89
N GLU A 81 10.59 1.16 15.53
CA GLU A 81 11.40 1.78 14.49
C GLU A 81 10.84 1.53 13.08
N ALA A 82 10.36 0.31 12.82
CA ALA A 82 9.74 -0.05 11.55
C ALA A 82 8.45 0.75 11.33
N LEU A 83 7.52 0.73 12.31
CA LEU A 83 6.20 1.35 12.17
C LEU A 83 6.23 2.89 12.16
N ARG A 84 7.25 3.53 12.75
CA ARG A 84 7.45 4.98 12.58
C ARG A 84 7.77 5.38 11.14
N ARG A 85 8.26 4.46 10.32
CA ARG A 85 8.60 4.68 8.89
C ARG A 85 7.46 4.32 7.95
N LEU A 86 6.33 3.89 8.50
CA LEU A 86 5.20 3.35 7.75
C LEU A 86 3.96 4.24 7.88
N GLY A 87 3.44 4.71 6.76
CA GLY A 87 2.08 5.23 6.65
C GLY A 87 1.16 4.15 6.10
N VAL A 88 -0.07 4.05 6.62
CA VAL A 88 -1.01 3.01 6.21
C VAL A 88 -2.37 3.60 5.92
N VAL A 89 -2.97 3.18 4.80
CA VAL A 89 -4.38 3.40 4.46
C VAL A 89 -5.02 2.04 4.25
N PHE A 90 -5.91 1.65 5.15
CA PHE A 90 -6.62 0.38 5.08
C PHE A 90 -7.81 0.44 4.13
N GLN A 91 -8.26 -0.72 3.65
CA GLN A 91 -9.47 -0.83 2.83
C GLN A 91 -10.71 -0.29 3.58
N PRO A 92 -11.03 -0.71 4.82
CA PRO A 92 -12.11 -0.11 5.59
C PRO A 92 -11.73 1.31 6.02
N ARG A 93 -12.74 2.19 6.07
CA ARG A 93 -12.54 3.55 6.54
C ARG A 93 -12.27 3.58 8.03
N THR A 94 -11.28 4.37 8.42
CA THR A 94 -10.76 4.42 9.78
C THR A 94 -10.78 5.82 10.41
N LEU A 95 -11.47 6.78 9.75
CA LEU A 95 -11.72 8.10 10.31
C LEU A 95 -12.90 8.05 11.28
N ASP A 96 -12.79 8.80 12.39
CA ASP A 96 -13.92 9.05 13.27
C ASP A 96 -14.86 10.05 12.59
N LEU A 97 -16.10 9.61 12.34
CA LEU A 97 -17.11 10.36 11.59
C LEU A 97 -17.65 11.55 12.39
N ASP A 98 -17.60 11.50 13.71
CA ASP A 98 -18.10 12.54 14.61
C ASP A 98 -17.10 13.66 14.86
N LEU A 99 -15.85 13.41 14.64
CA LEU A 99 -14.78 14.39 14.70
C LEU A 99 -14.67 15.19 13.41
N SER A 100 -14.16 16.41 13.50
CA SER A 100 -13.78 17.18 12.33
C SER A 100 -12.55 16.57 11.65
N VAL A 101 -12.32 16.93 10.38
CA VAL A 101 -11.13 16.55 9.63
C VAL A 101 -9.86 16.89 10.43
N LEU A 102 -9.75 18.14 10.90
CA LEU A 102 -8.59 18.59 11.68
C LEU A 102 -8.45 17.85 13.02
N GLN A 103 -9.54 17.49 13.68
CA GLN A 103 -9.49 16.71 14.92
C GLN A 103 -8.95 15.31 14.68
N ASN A 104 -9.42 14.61 13.61
CA ASN A 104 -8.86 13.31 13.21
C ASN A 104 -7.35 13.39 12.97
N LEU A 105 -6.90 14.39 12.23
CA LEU A 105 -5.46 14.57 11.94
C LEU A 105 -4.66 14.86 13.22
N ARG A 106 -5.15 15.75 14.09
CA ARG A 106 -4.48 16.08 15.36
C ARG A 106 -4.41 14.90 16.33
N TYR A 107 -5.48 14.12 16.40
CA TYR A 107 -5.50 12.90 17.21
C TYR A 107 -4.41 11.91 16.75
N HIS A 108 -4.34 11.66 15.44
CA HIS A 108 -3.31 10.78 14.88
C HIS A 108 -1.89 11.34 15.08
N ALA A 109 -1.69 12.64 14.92
CA ALA A 109 -0.41 13.30 15.19
C ALA A 109 0.04 13.10 16.64
N ALA A 110 -0.88 13.18 17.61
CA ALA A 110 -0.58 12.96 19.03
C ALA A 110 -0.10 11.50 19.29
N LEU A 111 -0.69 10.50 18.62
CA LEU A 111 -0.24 9.09 18.71
C LEU A 111 1.20 8.92 18.22
N HIS A 112 1.67 9.78 17.30
CA HIS A 112 3.07 9.81 16.84
C HIS A 112 3.97 10.77 17.62
N GLY A 113 3.50 11.30 18.76
CA GLY A 113 4.29 12.22 19.59
C GLY A 113 4.52 13.62 18.97
N ILE A 114 3.72 14.00 17.95
CA ILE A 114 3.84 15.30 17.28
C ILE A 114 3.10 16.35 18.12
N GLY A 115 3.82 17.38 18.55
CA GLY A 115 3.28 18.46 19.39
C GLY A 115 2.17 19.25 18.66
N PRO A 116 1.25 19.91 19.42
CA PRO A 116 0.03 20.51 18.87
C PRO A 116 0.25 21.59 17.79
N ALA A 117 1.30 22.42 17.94
CA ALA A 117 1.63 23.46 16.96
C ALA A 117 2.09 22.85 15.63
N GLN A 118 3.03 21.88 15.69
CA GLN A 118 3.54 21.17 14.53
C GLN A 118 2.45 20.31 13.87
N ALA A 119 1.60 19.66 14.65
CA ALA A 119 0.46 18.88 14.16
C ALA A 119 -0.50 19.78 13.35
N ARG A 120 -0.81 20.99 13.83
CA ARG A 120 -1.67 21.95 13.12
C ARG A 120 -1.03 22.41 11.82
N GLN A 121 0.25 22.76 11.84
CA GLN A 121 1.00 23.18 10.66
C GLN A 121 1.04 22.09 9.59
N ARG A 122 1.41 20.85 9.96
CA ARG A 122 1.47 19.71 9.04
C ARG A 122 0.10 19.33 8.48
N ALA A 123 -0.93 19.31 9.35
CA ALA A 123 -2.29 19.00 8.93
C ALA A 123 -2.80 20.01 7.90
N ARG A 124 -2.54 21.32 8.12
CA ARG A 124 -2.94 22.36 7.17
C ARG A 124 -2.26 22.17 5.81
N ALA A 125 -0.95 22.00 5.78
CA ALA A 125 -0.20 21.80 4.54
C ALA A 125 -0.66 20.55 3.77
N LEU A 126 -0.93 19.44 4.49
CA LEU A 126 -1.44 18.23 3.85
C LEU A 126 -2.87 18.40 3.32
N LEU A 127 -3.75 19.10 4.05
CA LEU A 127 -5.10 19.38 3.57
C LEU A 127 -5.10 20.31 2.35
N GLU A 128 -4.19 21.28 2.29
CA GLU A 128 -3.98 22.13 1.10
C GLU A 128 -3.58 21.26 -0.11
N ARG A 129 -2.64 20.32 0.06
CA ARG A 129 -2.19 19.40 -1.01
C ARG A 129 -3.29 18.48 -1.54
N VAL A 130 -4.22 18.06 -0.69
CA VAL A 130 -5.35 17.20 -1.10
C VAL A 130 -6.62 17.99 -1.44
N GLY A 131 -6.56 19.34 -1.46
CA GLY A 131 -7.67 20.22 -1.84
C GLY A 131 -8.84 20.22 -0.84
N LEU A 132 -8.54 20.12 0.46
CA LEU A 132 -9.53 20.05 1.55
C LEU A 132 -9.26 21.04 2.70
N ALA A 133 -8.48 22.09 2.44
CA ALA A 133 -8.13 23.07 3.46
C ALA A 133 -9.36 23.81 4.02
N ASP A 134 -10.31 24.14 3.16
CA ASP A 134 -11.60 24.77 3.48
C ASP A 134 -12.54 23.87 4.29
N ARG A 135 -12.35 22.54 4.18
CA ARG A 135 -13.15 21.53 4.87
C ARG A 135 -12.55 21.08 6.21
N ALA A 136 -11.46 21.70 6.67
CA ALA A 136 -10.72 21.28 7.88
C ALA A 136 -11.58 21.22 9.15
N ARG A 137 -12.62 22.07 9.25
CA ARG A 137 -13.54 22.14 10.40
C ARG A 137 -14.79 21.29 10.24
N ASP A 138 -15.05 20.77 9.05
CA ASP A 138 -16.22 19.93 8.79
C ASP A 138 -16.09 18.59 9.49
N LYS A 139 -17.22 18.07 9.97
CA LYS A 139 -17.27 16.69 10.45
C LYS A 139 -17.02 15.73 9.28
N VAL A 140 -16.28 14.66 9.53
CA VAL A 140 -15.94 13.67 8.50
C VAL A 140 -17.18 13.06 7.85
N ARG A 141 -18.27 12.87 8.60
CA ARG A 141 -19.54 12.36 8.05
C ARG A 141 -20.13 13.20 6.92
N ASN A 142 -19.75 14.46 6.80
CA ASN A 142 -20.24 15.40 5.78
C ASN A 142 -19.37 15.38 4.50
N LEU A 143 -18.35 14.53 4.45
CA LEU A 143 -17.46 14.39 3.30
C LEU A 143 -17.96 13.30 2.34
N SER A 144 -17.67 13.46 1.04
CA SER A 144 -17.83 12.38 0.07
C SER A 144 -16.81 11.26 0.32
N GLY A 145 -17.06 10.07 -0.27
CA GLY A 145 -16.15 8.94 -0.17
C GLY A 145 -14.72 9.25 -0.62
N GLY A 146 -14.56 9.94 -1.74
CA GLY A 146 -13.26 10.37 -2.24
C GLY A 146 -12.59 11.42 -1.35
N GLN A 147 -13.36 12.35 -0.76
CA GLN A 147 -12.85 13.31 0.21
C GLN A 147 -12.36 12.62 1.48
N MET A 148 -13.12 11.66 2.02
CA MET A 148 -12.69 10.87 3.19
C MET A 148 -11.38 10.13 2.89
N ARG A 149 -11.25 9.49 1.71
CA ARG A 149 -10.03 8.78 1.33
C ARG A 149 -8.82 9.72 1.23
N ARG A 150 -9.01 10.92 0.68
CA ARG A 150 -7.95 11.95 0.66
C ARG A 150 -7.53 12.38 2.08
N VAL A 151 -8.46 12.49 3.03
CA VAL A 151 -8.15 12.75 4.45
C VAL A 151 -7.37 11.58 5.07
N GLU A 152 -7.72 10.32 4.78
CA GLU A 152 -6.99 9.15 5.27
C GLU A 152 -5.54 9.13 4.77
N ILE A 153 -5.31 9.46 3.49
CA ILE A 153 -3.95 9.60 2.93
C ILE A 153 -3.20 10.74 3.62
N ALA A 154 -3.81 11.92 3.76
CA ALA A 154 -3.21 13.04 4.48
C ALA A 154 -2.87 12.67 5.93
N ARG A 155 -3.74 11.92 6.62
CA ARG A 155 -3.51 11.41 7.97
C ARG A 155 -2.29 10.48 8.03
N ALA A 156 -2.19 9.54 7.07
CA ALA A 156 -1.08 8.59 7.01
C ALA A 156 0.28 9.28 6.76
N LEU A 157 0.29 10.48 6.16
CA LEU A 157 1.49 11.26 5.86
C LEU A 157 1.92 12.23 6.98
N LEU A 158 1.13 12.40 8.05
CA LEU A 158 1.39 13.41 9.11
C LEU A 158 2.75 13.26 9.78
N HIS A 159 3.20 12.04 10.01
CA HIS A 159 4.50 11.75 10.64
C HIS A 159 5.65 11.64 9.63
N ARG A 160 5.38 11.93 8.33
CA ARG A 160 6.35 11.91 7.21
C ARG A 160 6.99 10.53 7.02
N PRO A 161 6.21 9.47 6.85
CA PRO A 161 6.77 8.15 6.63
C PRO A 161 7.44 8.09 5.25
N PRO A 162 8.61 7.44 5.11
CA PRO A 162 9.23 7.18 3.82
C PRO A 162 8.58 6.02 3.05
N LEU A 163 7.71 5.21 3.67
CA LEU A 163 6.91 4.15 3.05
C LEU A 163 5.43 4.37 3.32
N LEU A 164 4.62 4.38 2.27
CA LEU A 164 3.15 4.44 2.33
C LEU A 164 2.56 3.17 1.72
N VAL A 165 1.70 2.50 2.48
CA VAL A 165 1.05 1.26 2.10
C VAL A 165 -0.46 1.48 2.04
N LEU A 166 -1.09 1.20 0.87
CA LEU A 166 -2.51 1.43 0.66
C LEU A 166 -3.21 0.13 0.21
N ASP A 167 -4.21 -0.30 0.97
CA ASP A 167 -5.00 -1.49 0.66
C ASP A 167 -6.31 -1.07 -0.02
N GLU A 168 -6.42 -1.33 -1.32
CA GLU A 168 -7.56 -1.05 -2.19
C GLU A 168 -8.15 0.37 -2.01
N PRO A 169 -7.32 1.43 -2.11
CA PRO A 169 -7.71 2.77 -1.66
C PRO A 169 -8.80 3.43 -2.52
N THR A 170 -9.08 2.91 -3.70
CA THR A 170 -10.03 3.48 -4.67
C THR A 170 -11.35 2.72 -4.75
N VAL A 171 -11.47 1.60 -4.05
CA VAL A 171 -12.70 0.80 -4.05
C VAL A 171 -13.90 1.64 -3.58
N GLY A 172 -15.00 1.56 -4.35
CA GLY A 172 -16.24 2.29 -4.07
C GLY A 172 -16.20 3.79 -4.40
N LEU A 173 -15.19 4.25 -5.15
CA LEU A 173 -15.08 5.62 -5.62
C LEU A 173 -15.49 5.74 -7.10
N ASP A 174 -16.00 6.92 -7.47
CA ASP A 174 -16.22 7.27 -8.87
C ASP A 174 -14.90 7.39 -9.65
N ILE A 175 -14.99 7.38 -10.99
CA ILE A 175 -13.84 7.39 -11.91
C ILE A 175 -12.91 8.59 -11.65
N LYS A 176 -13.49 9.79 -11.44
CA LYS A 176 -12.71 11.01 -11.21
C LYS A 176 -11.96 10.95 -9.88
N ALA A 177 -12.66 10.60 -8.80
CA ALA A 177 -12.04 10.48 -7.47
C ALA A 177 -10.92 9.43 -7.46
N ARG A 178 -11.10 8.31 -8.18
CA ARG A 178 -10.07 7.28 -8.36
C ARG A 178 -8.84 7.85 -9.06
N ALA A 179 -9.01 8.50 -10.21
CA ALA A 179 -7.91 9.09 -10.97
C ALA A 179 -7.15 10.15 -10.16
N ASP A 180 -7.86 11.01 -9.41
CA ASP A 180 -7.28 12.05 -8.57
C ASP A 180 -6.41 11.45 -7.45
N ILE A 181 -6.86 10.36 -6.82
CA ILE A 181 -6.14 9.69 -5.72
C ILE A 181 -4.91 8.97 -6.25
N LEU A 182 -5.02 8.26 -7.38
CA LEU A 182 -3.89 7.59 -8.01
C LEU A 182 -2.82 8.59 -8.45
N ALA A 183 -3.21 9.68 -9.11
CA ALA A 183 -2.30 10.76 -9.50
C ALA A 183 -1.64 11.42 -8.28
N HIS A 184 -2.36 11.57 -7.16
CA HIS A 184 -1.78 12.08 -5.92
C HIS A 184 -0.71 11.13 -5.38
N ALA A 185 -0.95 9.82 -5.37
CA ALA A 185 0.01 8.83 -4.90
C ALA A 185 1.29 8.78 -5.77
N HIS A 186 1.16 8.89 -7.10
CA HIS A 186 2.33 9.03 -7.98
C HIS A 186 3.14 10.30 -7.71
N ARG A 187 2.48 11.44 -7.41
CA ARG A 187 3.18 12.67 -7.03
C ARG A 187 3.96 12.53 -5.72
N LEU A 188 3.46 11.78 -4.73
CA LEU A 188 4.21 11.51 -3.50
C LEU A 188 5.54 10.80 -3.77
N VAL A 189 5.57 9.91 -4.76
CA VAL A 189 6.82 9.25 -5.19
C VAL A 189 7.74 10.25 -5.89
N ALA A 190 7.22 10.98 -6.89
CA ALA A 190 8.03 11.84 -7.74
C ALA A 190 8.57 13.09 -7.01
N GLU A 191 7.77 13.70 -6.13
CA GLU A 191 8.08 14.98 -5.50
C GLU A 191 8.66 14.83 -4.08
N ASP A 192 8.16 13.85 -3.32
CA ASP A 192 8.53 13.67 -1.91
C ASP A 192 9.45 12.46 -1.67
N GLY A 193 9.71 11.64 -2.69
CA GLY A 193 10.53 10.43 -2.58
C GLY A 193 9.91 9.33 -1.70
N VAL A 194 8.62 9.38 -1.46
CA VAL A 194 7.91 8.35 -0.68
C VAL A 194 7.83 7.06 -1.50
N CYS A 195 8.24 5.93 -0.93
CA CYS A 195 7.95 4.62 -1.52
C CYS A 195 6.48 4.28 -1.34
N VAL A 196 5.79 3.86 -2.39
CA VAL A 196 4.37 3.51 -2.35
C VAL A 196 4.17 2.03 -2.69
N LEU A 197 3.48 1.28 -1.81
CA LEU A 197 2.92 -0.03 -2.12
C LEU A 197 1.39 0.10 -2.22
N TRP A 198 0.88 -0.07 -3.43
CA TRP A 198 -0.51 0.10 -3.80
C TRP A 198 -1.17 -1.25 -4.08
N ALA A 199 -1.98 -1.79 -3.18
CA ALA A 199 -2.70 -3.03 -3.45
C ALA A 199 -4.02 -2.76 -4.17
N THR A 200 -4.26 -3.50 -5.24
CA THR A 200 -5.49 -3.42 -6.03
C THR A 200 -5.81 -4.74 -6.73
N HIS A 201 -7.06 -4.91 -7.12
CA HIS A 201 -7.49 -5.93 -8.07
C HIS A 201 -7.84 -5.33 -9.45
N LEU A 202 -7.67 -4.02 -9.62
CA LEU A 202 -8.02 -3.25 -10.82
C LEU A 202 -6.78 -3.03 -11.68
N VAL A 203 -6.71 -3.71 -12.81
CA VAL A 203 -5.58 -3.58 -13.76
C VAL A 203 -5.49 -2.16 -14.34
N ASP A 204 -6.62 -1.44 -14.45
CA ASP A 204 -6.69 -0.07 -14.95
C ASP A 204 -6.01 0.98 -14.04
N GLU A 205 -5.57 0.59 -12.85
CA GLU A 205 -4.81 1.46 -11.94
C GLU A 205 -3.30 1.38 -12.13
N ILE A 206 -2.83 0.56 -13.07
CA ILE A 206 -1.41 0.35 -13.32
C ILE A 206 -0.95 1.25 -14.46
N ASP A 207 0.05 2.07 -14.20
CA ASP A 207 0.76 2.85 -15.22
C ASP A 207 1.94 2.03 -15.77
N GLU A 208 2.31 2.24 -17.03
CA GLU A 208 3.44 1.52 -17.67
C GLU A 208 4.78 1.73 -16.95
N ARG A 209 4.91 2.82 -16.17
CA ARG A 209 6.10 3.15 -15.40
C ARG A 209 6.18 2.47 -14.05
N ASP A 210 5.09 1.83 -13.62
CA ASP A 210 5.01 1.21 -12.29
C ASP A 210 5.82 -0.09 -12.23
N LEU A 211 6.22 -0.43 -11.02
CA LEU A 211 6.61 -1.79 -10.68
C LEU A 211 5.35 -2.59 -10.33
N VAL A 212 5.34 -3.86 -10.70
CA VAL A 212 4.20 -4.74 -10.44
C VAL A 212 4.66 -5.99 -9.71
N ILE A 213 3.89 -6.35 -8.70
CA ILE A 213 3.94 -7.64 -8.01
C ILE A 213 2.60 -8.32 -8.26
N VAL A 214 2.60 -9.50 -8.87
CA VAL A 214 1.39 -10.31 -9.06
C VAL A 214 1.30 -11.35 -7.95
N LEU A 215 0.26 -11.24 -7.13
CA LEU A 215 -0.04 -12.19 -6.05
C LEU A 215 -1.30 -13.00 -6.41
N HIS A 216 -1.22 -14.32 -6.32
CA HIS A 216 -2.34 -15.22 -6.58
C HIS A 216 -2.30 -16.44 -5.66
N HIS A 217 -3.42 -16.74 -5.00
CA HIS A 217 -3.53 -17.84 -4.03
C HIS A 217 -2.37 -17.91 -3.02
N GLY A 218 -1.98 -16.73 -2.48
CA GLY A 218 -0.92 -16.61 -1.47
C GLY A 218 0.49 -16.77 -2.02
N ARG A 219 0.69 -16.89 -3.33
CA ARG A 219 2.01 -17.03 -3.98
C ARG A 219 2.32 -15.84 -4.88
N LEU A 220 3.58 -15.44 -4.91
CA LEU A 220 4.07 -14.46 -5.85
C LEU A 220 4.28 -15.12 -7.21
N LEU A 221 3.61 -14.62 -8.25
CA LEU A 221 3.71 -15.16 -9.62
C LEU A 221 4.70 -14.37 -10.48
N ALA A 222 4.72 -13.04 -10.34
CA ALA A 222 5.60 -12.17 -11.10
C ALA A 222 5.98 -10.94 -10.27
N HIS A 223 7.18 -10.38 -10.54
CA HIS A 223 7.67 -9.16 -9.96
C HIS A 223 8.63 -8.47 -10.93
N GLY A 224 8.43 -7.19 -11.21
CA GLY A 224 9.29 -6.39 -12.11
C GLY A 224 8.58 -5.15 -12.63
N THR A 225 9.15 -4.51 -13.64
CA THR A 225 8.45 -3.47 -14.39
C THR A 225 7.28 -4.04 -15.17
N VAL A 226 6.28 -3.23 -15.50
CA VAL A 226 5.16 -3.65 -16.35
C VAL A 226 5.67 -4.32 -17.63
N ALA A 227 6.65 -3.72 -18.31
CA ALA A 227 7.24 -4.26 -19.54
C ALA A 227 7.89 -5.64 -19.33
N GLN A 228 8.59 -5.85 -18.22
CA GLN A 228 9.20 -7.17 -17.91
C GLN A 228 8.15 -8.23 -17.63
N VAL A 229 7.11 -7.90 -16.87
CA VAL A 229 6.03 -8.85 -16.56
C VAL A 229 5.26 -9.22 -17.83
N VAL A 230 4.99 -8.26 -18.72
CA VAL A 230 4.33 -8.48 -20.01
C VAL A 230 5.20 -9.39 -20.90
N ALA A 231 6.48 -9.04 -21.08
CA ALA A 231 7.39 -9.80 -21.96
C ALA A 231 7.60 -11.25 -21.48
N ALA A 232 7.70 -11.46 -20.17
CA ALA A 232 7.92 -12.80 -19.59
C ALA A 232 6.71 -13.73 -19.71
N ASN A 233 5.50 -13.20 -19.92
CA ASN A 233 4.25 -13.97 -19.91
C ASN A 233 3.50 -13.92 -21.26
N GLY A 234 4.15 -13.45 -22.33
CA GLY A 234 3.61 -13.49 -23.70
C GLY A 234 2.37 -12.63 -23.94
N GLY A 235 2.10 -11.65 -23.06
CA GLY A 235 0.95 -10.77 -23.18
C GLY A 235 1.21 -9.58 -24.12
N THR A 236 0.14 -8.97 -24.65
CA THR A 236 0.20 -7.70 -25.37
C THR A 236 0.23 -6.50 -24.41
N ASP A 237 -0.30 -6.69 -23.22
CA ASP A 237 -0.39 -5.72 -22.14
C ASP A 237 -0.43 -6.39 -20.76
N ILE A 238 -0.43 -5.61 -19.70
CA ILE A 238 -0.44 -6.13 -18.31
C ILE A 238 -1.73 -6.90 -17.99
N ARG A 239 -2.86 -6.59 -18.62
CA ARG A 239 -4.13 -7.31 -18.45
C ARG A 239 -4.05 -8.71 -19.04
N ALA A 240 -3.50 -8.85 -20.24
CA ALA A 240 -3.28 -10.15 -20.89
C ALA A 240 -2.28 -11.00 -20.09
N ALA A 241 -1.16 -10.41 -19.67
CA ALA A 241 -0.15 -11.07 -18.85
C ALA A 241 -0.73 -11.54 -17.49
N PHE A 242 -1.51 -10.71 -16.81
CA PHE A 242 -2.19 -11.07 -15.56
C PHE A 242 -3.17 -12.23 -15.76
N THR A 243 -3.95 -12.18 -16.85
CA THR A 243 -4.91 -13.24 -17.18
C THR A 243 -4.20 -14.58 -17.46
N ALA A 244 -3.09 -14.57 -18.22
CA ALA A 244 -2.29 -15.76 -18.48
C ALA A 244 -1.74 -16.36 -17.18
N LEU A 245 -1.07 -15.54 -16.35
CA LEU A 245 -0.50 -15.95 -15.06
C LEU A 245 -1.52 -16.58 -14.10
N THR A 246 -2.77 -16.09 -14.11
CA THR A 246 -3.81 -16.59 -13.20
C THR A 246 -4.54 -17.81 -13.73
N ARG A 247 -4.61 -18.02 -15.07
CA ARG A 247 -5.23 -19.20 -15.70
C ARG A 247 -4.36 -20.45 -15.65
N GLU A 248 -3.07 -20.35 -15.98
CA GLU A 248 -2.15 -21.50 -15.99
C GLU A 248 -2.07 -22.25 -14.65
N ARG A 249 -2.40 -21.58 -13.55
CA ARG A 249 -2.39 -22.21 -12.22
C ARG A 249 -3.76 -22.65 -11.71
N ALA A 250 -4.86 -22.20 -12.28
CA ALA A 250 -6.17 -22.79 -12.03
C ALA A 250 -6.16 -24.24 -12.56
N ASP A 251 -5.65 -24.45 -13.77
CA ASP A 251 -5.56 -25.77 -14.42
C ASP A 251 -4.61 -26.72 -13.68
N ALA A 252 -3.49 -26.20 -13.12
CA ALA A 252 -2.54 -27.00 -12.35
C ALA A 252 -3.05 -27.41 -10.94
N SER A 253 -4.01 -26.66 -10.36
CA SER A 253 -4.59 -26.97 -9.05
C SER A 253 -5.76 -27.96 -9.12
N GLU A 254 -6.42 -28.07 -10.27
CA GLU A 254 -7.49 -29.06 -10.51
C GLU A 254 -6.91 -30.45 -10.93
N ALA A 255 -5.63 -30.50 -11.31
CA ALA A 255 -4.93 -31.73 -11.71
C ALA A 255 -4.16 -32.40 -10.56
N SER A 256 -4.22 -31.91 -9.32
CA SER A 256 -3.53 -32.44 -8.12
C SER A 256 -4.50 -32.85 -7.03
#